data_1a90b1be12ed7e8ff4adafb5a31779c6
#
_entry.id   1a90b1be12ed7e8ff4adafb5a31779c6
#
_cell.length_a   1.000
_cell.length_b   1.000
_cell.length_c   1.000
_cell.angle_alpha   90.00
_cell.angle_beta   90.00
_cell.angle_gamma   90.00
#
_symmetry.space_group_name_H-M   'P 1'
#
loop_
_entity.id
_entity.type
_entity.pdbx_description
1 polymer ?
#
loop_
_entity_poly.entity_id
_entity_poly.type
_entity_poly.pdbx_seq_one_letter_code
_entity_poly.pdbx_strand_id
1 'polypeptide(L)'
;MSIIRKIVDDLKSTWVYEIYKKTPVFKIRSAITQRRDIAGWIKRGRPVPPPHPIKQANLLEFRDRFGLRLLIETGTFTGDMVEALRRRFDEVISIELSFAYFRAAVRRFRKRRNVFLIFGDSGEVLPRLLPNITQPALFWLDGHYSGGATAKSTLETPVFQELEAIFNHPIKDHVILIDDARMFVGANDYPTLDALRDFVRSRRPQARFEVADDSIRIYEEKA
;
A
#
# COMPACT_ATOMS: atom_id res chain seq x y z
N MET A 1 -26.54 11.86 9.42
CA MET A 1 -26.14 10.54 8.83
C MET A 1 -27.39 9.67 8.78
N SER A 2 -27.81 9.18 7.59
CA SER A 2 -29.11 8.49 7.43
C SER A 2 -29.08 7.14 8.17
N ILE A 3 -30.18 6.80 8.85
CA ILE A 3 -30.41 5.51 9.55
C ILE A 3 -30.07 4.32 8.65
N ILE A 4 -30.38 4.42 7.36
CA ILE A 4 -30.08 3.40 6.34
C ILE A 4 -28.54 3.16 6.23
N ARG A 5 -27.72 4.21 6.33
CA ARG A 5 -26.27 4.08 6.26
C ARG A 5 -25.71 3.33 7.48
N LYS A 6 -26.26 3.59 8.65
CA LYS A 6 -25.89 2.89 9.88
C LYS A 6 -26.27 1.42 9.85
N ILE A 7 -27.48 1.08 9.36
CA ILE A 7 -27.93 -0.31 9.18
C ILE A 7 -27.06 -1.04 8.15
N VAL A 8 -26.68 -0.39 7.05
CA VAL A 8 -25.78 -0.98 6.03
C VAL A 8 -24.38 -1.22 6.59
N ASP A 9 -23.86 -0.33 7.43
CA ASP A 9 -22.55 -0.48 8.05
C ASP A 9 -22.56 -1.56 9.15
N ASP A 10 -23.64 -1.69 9.91
CA ASP A 10 -23.85 -2.79 10.87
C ASP A 10 -23.99 -4.14 10.14
N LEU A 11 -24.70 -4.19 9.03
CA LEU A 11 -24.79 -5.41 8.20
C LEU A 11 -23.42 -5.80 7.59
N LYS A 12 -22.56 -4.84 7.26
CA LYS A 12 -21.20 -5.11 6.76
C LYS A 12 -20.29 -5.78 7.80
N SER A 13 -20.57 -5.64 9.08
CA SER A 13 -19.83 -6.28 10.17
C SER A 13 -20.27 -7.72 10.43
N THR A 14 -21.36 -8.20 9.81
CA THR A 14 -21.93 -9.52 10.05
C THR A 14 -21.24 -10.62 9.24
N TRP A 15 -21.25 -11.87 9.78
CA TRP A 15 -20.78 -13.07 9.08
C TRP A 15 -21.53 -13.30 7.74
N VAL A 16 -22.78 -12.87 7.63
CA VAL A 16 -23.59 -12.93 6.41
C VAL A 16 -22.97 -12.10 5.29
N TYR A 17 -22.48 -10.88 5.60
CA TYR A 17 -21.80 -10.04 4.62
C TYR A 17 -20.48 -10.66 4.14
N GLU A 18 -19.74 -11.32 5.02
CA GLU A 18 -18.52 -12.04 4.64
C GLU A 18 -18.80 -13.23 3.72
N ILE A 19 -19.93 -13.93 3.90
CA ILE A 19 -20.38 -14.97 2.95
C ILE A 19 -20.80 -14.33 1.64
N TYR A 20 -21.56 -13.23 1.67
CA TYR A 20 -22.01 -12.52 0.47
C TYR A 20 -20.82 -12.04 -0.38
N LYS A 21 -19.75 -11.52 0.21
CA LYS A 21 -18.52 -11.12 -0.50
C LYS A 21 -17.89 -12.26 -1.32
N LYS A 22 -18.13 -13.52 -0.96
CA LYS A 22 -17.60 -14.69 -1.68
C LYS A 22 -18.45 -15.10 -2.89
N THR A 23 -19.66 -14.56 -3.00
CA THR A 23 -20.58 -14.93 -4.08
C THR A 23 -20.17 -14.34 -5.44
N PRO A 24 -20.49 -15.02 -6.56
CA PRO A 24 -20.30 -14.46 -7.91
C PRO A 24 -21.05 -13.14 -8.10
N VAL A 25 -22.24 -13.02 -7.52
CA VAL A 25 -23.08 -11.82 -7.59
C VAL A 25 -22.36 -10.62 -6.97
N PHE A 26 -21.73 -10.78 -5.80
CA PHE A 26 -20.95 -9.72 -5.19
C PHE A 26 -19.75 -9.31 -6.05
N LYS A 27 -19.04 -10.28 -6.62
CA LYS A 27 -17.88 -10.02 -7.48
C LYS A 27 -18.27 -9.24 -8.74
N ILE A 28 -19.36 -9.61 -9.40
CA ILE A 28 -19.88 -8.91 -10.59
C ILE A 28 -20.31 -7.49 -10.20
N ARG A 29 -21.08 -7.34 -9.12
CA ARG A 29 -21.54 -6.04 -8.63
C ARG A 29 -20.36 -5.15 -8.23
N SER A 30 -19.36 -5.68 -7.55
CA SER A 30 -18.14 -4.97 -7.17
C SER A 30 -17.38 -4.50 -8.41
N ALA A 31 -17.22 -5.35 -9.43
CA ALA A 31 -16.55 -4.99 -10.68
C ALA A 31 -17.27 -3.87 -11.43
N ILE A 32 -18.61 -3.92 -11.48
CA ILE A 32 -19.43 -2.86 -12.09
C ILE A 32 -19.27 -1.55 -11.32
N THR A 33 -19.35 -1.61 -9.98
CA THR A 33 -19.16 -0.44 -9.12
C THR A 33 -17.78 0.19 -9.32
N GLN A 34 -16.73 -0.63 -9.31
CA GLN A 34 -15.35 -0.17 -9.56
C GLN A 34 -15.21 0.51 -10.93
N ARG A 35 -15.80 -0.07 -12.00
CA ARG A 35 -15.77 0.55 -13.33
C ARG A 35 -16.49 1.90 -13.35
N ARG A 36 -17.62 2.02 -12.67
CA ARG A 36 -18.35 3.30 -12.54
C ARG A 36 -17.56 4.34 -11.76
N ASP A 37 -16.91 3.92 -10.68
CA ASP A 37 -16.10 4.81 -9.84
C ASP A 37 -14.89 5.33 -10.62
N ILE A 38 -14.21 4.47 -11.38
CA ILE A 38 -13.10 4.86 -12.27
C ILE A 38 -13.60 5.82 -13.35
N ALA A 39 -14.70 5.49 -14.05
CA ALA A 39 -15.25 6.35 -15.10
C ALA A 39 -15.68 7.71 -14.53
N GLY A 40 -16.32 7.73 -13.38
CA GLY A 40 -16.68 8.96 -12.67
C GLY A 40 -15.47 9.79 -12.23
N TRP A 41 -14.41 9.13 -11.79
CA TRP A 41 -13.16 9.77 -11.42
C TRP A 41 -12.47 10.42 -12.63
N ILE A 42 -12.39 9.69 -13.75
CA ILE A 42 -11.85 10.23 -15.02
C ILE A 42 -12.65 11.44 -15.46
N LYS A 43 -14.01 11.33 -15.45
CA LYS A 43 -14.90 12.44 -15.87
C LYS A 43 -14.73 13.70 -15.02
N ARG A 44 -14.36 13.57 -13.75
CA ARG A 44 -14.08 14.69 -12.84
C ARG A 44 -12.66 15.24 -12.96
N GLY A 45 -11.88 14.83 -13.96
CA GLY A 45 -10.50 15.32 -14.17
C GLY A 45 -9.46 14.65 -13.27
N ARG A 46 -9.72 13.41 -12.82
CA ARG A 46 -8.80 12.60 -11.99
C ARG A 46 -8.39 13.28 -10.67
N PRO A 47 -9.35 13.74 -9.84
CA PRO A 47 -9.02 14.38 -8.59
C PRO A 47 -8.30 13.40 -7.62
N VAL A 48 -7.40 13.92 -6.78
CA VAL A 48 -6.76 13.14 -5.72
C VAL A 48 -7.66 13.12 -4.45
N PRO A 49 -7.68 12.02 -3.71
CA PRO A 49 -7.02 10.75 -3.99
C PRO A 49 -7.71 9.92 -5.09
N PRO A 50 -6.97 9.10 -5.84
CA PRO A 50 -7.56 8.20 -6.82
C PRO A 50 -8.35 7.08 -6.14
N PRO A 51 -9.33 6.47 -6.83
CA PRO A 51 -10.00 5.28 -6.35
C PRO A 51 -9.02 4.12 -6.14
N HIS A 52 -9.26 3.30 -5.12
CA HIS A 52 -8.40 2.16 -4.77
C HIS A 52 -8.02 1.23 -5.95
N PRO A 53 -8.91 0.94 -6.94
CA PRO A 53 -8.52 0.17 -8.13
C PRO A 53 -7.44 0.82 -8.99
N ILE A 54 -7.29 2.15 -8.97
CA ILE A 54 -6.20 2.85 -9.69
C ILE A 54 -4.86 2.58 -8.99
N LYS A 55 -4.82 2.66 -7.65
CA LYS A 55 -3.64 2.30 -6.86
C LYS A 55 -3.21 0.84 -7.13
N GLN A 56 -4.19 -0.09 -7.17
CA GLN A 56 -3.94 -1.49 -7.52
C GLN A 56 -3.38 -1.65 -8.94
N ALA A 57 -3.94 -0.93 -9.92
CA ALA A 57 -3.48 -0.99 -11.31
C ALA A 57 -2.04 -0.49 -11.45
N ASN A 58 -1.68 0.58 -10.76
CA ASN A 58 -0.31 1.09 -10.71
C ASN A 58 0.67 0.04 -10.16
N LEU A 59 0.33 -0.60 -9.04
CA LEU A 59 1.16 -1.66 -8.46
C LEU A 59 1.34 -2.85 -9.42
N LEU A 60 0.28 -3.25 -10.12
CA LEU A 60 0.33 -4.34 -11.08
C LEU A 60 1.13 -3.97 -12.34
N GLU A 61 1.05 -2.72 -12.80
CA GLU A 61 1.86 -2.22 -13.91
C GLU A 61 3.36 -2.35 -13.60
N PHE A 62 3.79 -1.85 -12.44
CA PHE A 62 5.19 -1.94 -12.02
C PHE A 62 5.63 -3.38 -11.75
N ARG A 63 4.76 -4.19 -11.13
CA ARG A 63 5.00 -5.63 -10.98
C ARG A 63 5.31 -6.29 -12.31
N ASP A 64 4.46 -6.06 -13.33
CA ASP A 64 4.56 -6.72 -14.63
C ASP A 64 5.76 -6.16 -15.42
N ARG A 65 5.99 -4.86 -15.39
CA ARG A 65 7.11 -4.18 -16.05
C ARG A 65 8.47 -4.67 -15.56
N PHE A 66 8.62 -4.88 -14.25
CA PHE A 66 9.88 -5.27 -13.62
C PHE A 66 9.96 -6.77 -13.29
N GLY A 67 8.89 -7.55 -13.56
CA GLY A 67 8.85 -8.98 -13.29
C GLY A 67 8.89 -9.34 -11.81
N LEU A 68 8.32 -8.49 -10.94
CA LEU A 68 8.42 -8.62 -9.49
C LEU A 68 7.44 -9.68 -8.97
N ARG A 69 7.90 -10.50 -8.04
CA ARG A 69 7.13 -11.62 -7.48
C ARG A 69 6.86 -11.48 -5.98
N LEU A 70 7.55 -10.56 -5.31
CA LEU A 70 7.40 -10.23 -3.90
C LEU A 70 6.81 -8.83 -3.76
N LEU A 71 5.75 -8.70 -2.96
CA LEU A 71 5.19 -7.43 -2.51
C LEU A 71 5.49 -7.24 -1.03
N ILE A 72 6.04 -6.08 -0.68
CA ILE A 72 6.22 -5.65 0.72
C ILE A 72 5.40 -4.37 0.91
N GLU A 73 4.41 -4.43 1.80
CA GLU A 73 3.51 -3.33 2.11
C GLU A 73 3.76 -2.83 3.54
N THR A 74 3.77 -1.52 3.73
CA THR A 74 3.68 -0.89 5.05
C THR A 74 2.31 -0.26 5.20
N GLY A 75 1.63 -0.49 6.35
CA GLY A 75 0.25 -0.09 6.58
C GLY A 75 -0.79 -1.08 6.06
N THR A 76 -0.96 -2.23 6.74
CA THR A 76 -1.96 -3.24 6.35
C THR A 76 -3.40 -2.72 6.46
N PHE A 77 -3.71 -1.94 7.50
CA PHE A 77 -5.04 -1.43 7.82
C PHE A 77 -6.09 -2.56 7.79
N THR A 78 -7.14 -2.44 6.92
CA THR A 78 -8.16 -3.49 6.75
C THR A 78 -7.67 -4.68 5.91
N GLY A 79 -6.51 -4.58 5.24
CA GLY A 79 -5.92 -5.59 4.37
C GLY A 79 -6.57 -5.69 2.99
N ASP A 80 -7.17 -4.61 2.50
CA ASP A 80 -7.86 -4.64 1.19
C ASP A 80 -6.88 -4.64 0.03
N MET A 81 -5.72 -3.98 0.16
CA MET A 81 -4.66 -4.04 -0.83
C MET A 81 -4.02 -5.44 -0.87
N VAL A 82 -3.71 -6.01 0.29
CA VAL A 82 -3.25 -7.42 0.40
C VAL A 82 -4.22 -8.37 -0.29
N GLU A 83 -5.54 -8.30 0.01
CA GLU A 83 -6.53 -9.19 -0.61
C GLU A 83 -6.62 -9.01 -2.13
N ALA A 84 -6.52 -7.79 -2.63
CA ALA A 84 -6.57 -7.50 -4.07
C ALA A 84 -5.37 -8.08 -4.81
N LEU A 85 -4.17 -7.99 -4.22
CA LEU A 85 -2.90 -8.29 -4.89
C LEU A 85 -2.33 -9.67 -4.59
N ARG A 86 -2.65 -10.33 -3.46
CA ARG A 86 -2.05 -11.59 -3.02
C ARG A 86 -2.06 -12.73 -4.05
N ARG A 87 -2.97 -12.72 -5.03
CA ARG A 87 -3.01 -13.73 -6.10
C ARG A 87 -2.12 -13.38 -7.28
N ARG A 88 -1.55 -12.20 -7.26
CA ARG A 88 -0.71 -11.66 -8.34
C ARG A 88 0.77 -11.74 -8.00
N PHE A 89 1.10 -11.95 -6.73
CA PHE A 89 2.45 -12.13 -6.22
C PHE A 89 2.61 -13.53 -5.62
N ASP A 90 3.81 -14.06 -5.66
CA ASP A 90 4.14 -15.33 -5.02
C ASP A 90 4.10 -15.18 -3.52
N GLU A 91 4.60 -14.04 -3.03
CA GLU A 91 4.64 -13.70 -1.61
C GLU A 91 4.20 -12.25 -1.40
N VAL A 92 3.47 -12.02 -0.32
CA VAL A 92 3.07 -10.70 0.18
C VAL A 92 3.45 -10.61 1.64
N ILE A 93 4.28 -9.64 1.97
CA ILE A 93 4.62 -9.29 3.36
C ILE A 93 3.93 -7.96 3.65
N SER A 94 3.18 -7.87 4.73
CA SER A 94 2.53 -6.62 5.12
C SER A 94 2.78 -6.31 6.59
N ILE A 95 3.23 -5.09 6.87
CA ILE A 95 3.63 -4.60 8.18
C ILE A 95 2.53 -3.71 8.73
N GLU A 96 2.13 -3.91 9.98
CA GLU A 96 1.05 -3.17 10.63
C GLU A 96 1.43 -2.71 12.02
N LEU A 97 1.33 -1.40 12.26
CA LEU A 97 1.63 -0.77 13.54
C LEU A 97 0.51 -0.97 14.57
N SER A 98 -0.75 -0.93 14.13
CA SER A 98 -1.91 -1.10 15.02
C SER A 98 -2.12 -2.56 15.37
N PHE A 99 -2.00 -2.89 16.66
CA PHE A 99 -2.27 -4.26 17.13
C PHE A 99 -3.68 -4.74 16.80
N ALA A 100 -4.67 -3.84 16.81
CA ALA A 100 -6.05 -4.18 16.48
C ALA A 100 -6.20 -4.59 15.00
N TYR A 101 -5.62 -3.80 14.08
CA TYR A 101 -5.64 -4.11 12.64
C TYR A 101 -4.76 -5.33 12.33
N PHE A 102 -3.58 -5.44 12.92
CA PHE A 102 -2.73 -6.64 12.80
C PHE A 102 -3.50 -7.91 13.17
N ARG A 103 -4.15 -7.94 14.36
CA ARG A 103 -4.96 -9.10 14.77
C ARG A 103 -6.12 -9.40 13.81
N ALA A 104 -6.77 -8.36 13.29
CA ALA A 104 -7.84 -8.52 12.30
C ALA A 104 -7.31 -9.11 10.99
N ALA A 105 -6.16 -8.63 10.51
CA ALA A 105 -5.48 -9.12 9.32
C ALA A 105 -5.03 -10.59 9.50
N VAL A 106 -4.43 -10.95 10.64
CA VAL A 106 -4.07 -12.35 10.95
C VAL A 106 -5.29 -13.28 10.85
N ARG A 107 -6.44 -12.88 11.40
CA ARG A 107 -7.69 -13.67 11.25
C ARG A 107 -8.16 -13.73 9.80
N ARG A 108 -8.09 -12.60 9.07
CA ARG A 108 -8.54 -12.51 7.67
C ARG A 108 -7.70 -13.41 6.76
N PHE A 109 -6.38 -13.43 6.95
CA PHE A 109 -5.44 -14.12 6.07
C PHE A 109 -4.93 -15.47 6.58
N ARG A 110 -5.44 -16.00 7.70
CA ARG A 110 -5.00 -17.26 8.34
C ARG A 110 -4.90 -18.47 7.41
N LYS A 111 -5.68 -18.49 6.30
CA LYS A 111 -5.70 -19.58 5.32
C LYS A 111 -4.93 -19.21 4.02
N ARG A 112 -4.15 -18.13 4.03
CA ARG A 112 -3.40 -17.63 2.87
C ARG A 112 -1.92 -17.87 3.12
N ARG A 113 -1.39 -18.94 2.48
CA ARG A 113 0.00 -19.40 2.72
C ARG A 113 1.06 -18.44 2.20
N ASN A 114 0.69 -17.56 1.27
CA ASN A 114 1.60 -16.59 0.67
C ASN A 114 1.46 -15.17 1.25
N VAL A 115 0.76 -15.01 2.37
CA VAL A 115 0.61 -13.70 3.05
C VAL A 115 1.25 -13.81 4.43
N PHE A 116 2.24 -12.97 4.67
CA PHE A 116 2.98 -12.86 5.91
C PHE A 116 2.71 -11.50 6.54
N LEU A 117 2.26 -11.51 7.78
CA LEU A 117 1.90 -10.30 8.51
C LEU A 117 2.90 -10.09 9.65
N ILE A 118 3.41 -8.88 9.77
CA ILE A 118 4.38 -8.49 10.79
C ILE A 118 3.79 -7.34 11.60
N PHE A 119 3.79 -7.49 12.92
CA PHE A 119 3.39 -6.43 13.83
C PHE A 119 4.58 -5.55 14.17
N GLY A 120 4.44 -4.23 14.04
CA GLY A 120 5.44 -3.27 14.44
C GLY A 120 5.49 -2.01 13.58
N ASP A 121 6.37 -1.10 13.96
CA ASP A 121 6.71 0.09 13.20
C ASP A 121 7.55 -0.30 11.98
N SER A 122 7.15 0.16 10.80
CA SER A 122 7.83 -0.20 9.55
C SER A 122 9.26 0.33 9.48
N GLY A 123 9.54 1.49 10.06
CA GLY A 123 10.89 2.03 10.17
C GLY A 123 11.83 1.14 10.99
N GLU A 124 11.30 0.37 11.96
CA GLU A 124 12.06 -0.59 12.76
C GLU A 124 12.05 -2.01 12.17
N VAL A 125 10.94 -2.39 11.55
CA VAL A 125 10.75 -3.76 11.01
C VAL A 125 11.53 -3.95 9.74
N LEU A 126 11.52 -2.99 8.81
CA LEU A 126 12.21 -3.13 7.51
C LEU A 126 13.70 -3.41 7.65
N PRO A 127 14.50 -2.71 8.49
CA PRO A 127 15.91 -3.02 8.66
C PRO A 127 16.21 -4.47 9.11
N ARG A 128 15.27 -5.07 9.85
CA ARG A 128 15.38 -6.47 10.34
C ARG A 128 14.85 -7.48 9.33
N LEU A 129 13.89 -7.10 8.51
CA LEU A 129 13.28 -7.94 7.47
C LEU A 129 14.19 -8.07 6.25
N LEU A 130 14.73 -6.96 5.77
CA LEU A 130 15.45 -6.86 4.51
C LEU A 130 16.63 -7.83 4.39
N PRO A 131 17.46 -8.12 5.42
CA PRO A 131 18.52 -9.11 5.31
C PRO A 131 18.07 -10.52 4.89
N ASN A 132 16.77 -10.83 5.04
CA ASN A 132 16.18 -12.11 4.63
C ASN A 132 15.56 -12.07 3.23
N ILE A 133 15.55 -10.91 2.58
CA ILE A 133 15.00 -10.75 1.23
C ILE A 133 16.12 -11.04 0.22
N THR A 134 15.89 -12.05 -0.63
CA THR A 134 16.89 -12.55 -1.60
C THR A 134 16.51 -12.29 -3.05
N GLN A 135 15.42 -11.54 -3.30
CA GLN A 135 14.94 -11.21 -4.63
C GLN A 135 14.44 -9.77 -4.69
N PRO A 136 14.39 -9.15 -5.90
CA PRO A 136 13.75 -7.85 -6.06
C PRO A 136 12.32 -7.86 -5.59
N ALA A 137 11.88 -6.77 -4.94
CA ALA A 137 10.54 -6.61 -4.40
C ALA A 137 9.91 -5.32 -4.90
N LEU A 138 8.58 -5.33 -4.98
CA LEU A 138 7.76 -4.13 -5.06
C LEU A 138 7.42 -3.68 -3.64
N PHE A 139 7.84 -2.48 -3.27
CA PHE A 139 7.45 -1.85 -2.01
C PHE A 139 6.23 -0.95 -2.24
N TRP A 140 5.23 -1.10 -1.39
CA TRP A 140 4.10 -0.21 -1.29
C TRP A 140 4.12 0.44 0.10
N LEU A 141 4.59 1.68 0.17
CA LEU A 141 4.72 2.42 1.42
C LEU A 141 3.46 3.25 1.64
N ASP A 142 2.57 2.74 2.49
CA ASP A 142 1.27 3.33 2.88
C ASP A 142 1.12 3.36 4.41
N GLY A 143 2.23 3.26 5.13
CA GLY A 143 2.31 3.22 6.59
C GLY A 143 2.17 4.59 7.25
N HIS A 144 1.31 5.47 6.73
CA HIS A 144 1.16 6.83 7.18
C HIS A 144 0.03 6.97 8.21
N TYR A 145 0.18 7.92 9.14
CA TYR A 145 -0.91 8.30 10.03
C TYR A 145 -1.98 9.08 9.27
N SER A 146 -3.10 8.44 8.99
CA SER A 146 -4.25 9.04 8.28
C SER A 146 -5.29 9.66 9.23
N GLY A 147 -4.98 9.80 10.52
CA GLY A 147 -5.92 10.30 11.53
C GLY A 147 -6.89 9.22 12.07
N GLY A 148 -7.60 9.52 13.14
CA GLY A 148 -8.69 8.68 13.66
C GLY A 148 -8.24 7.35 14.25
N ALA A 149 -8.58 6.25 13.58
CA ALA A 149 -8.37 4.88 14.09
C ALA A 149 -7.00 4.27 13.76
N THR A 150 -6.13 4.97 13.02
CA THR A 150 -4.78 4.49 12.73
C THR A 150 -3.85 4.72 13.92
N ALA A 151 -2.91 3.79 14.15
CA ALA A 151 -1.92 3.95 15.22
C ALA A 151 -0.92 5.03 14.83
N LYS A 152 -0.49 5.84 15.81
CA LYS A 152 0.55 6.85 15.65
C LYS A 152 1.87 6.30 16.18
N SER A 153 2.90 6.30 15.35
CA SER A 153 4.29 6.11 15.73
C SER A 153 4.85 7.39 16.38
N THR A 154 6.13 7.41 16.69
CA THR A 154 6.85 8.63 17.11
C THR A 154 6.84 9.71 16.02
N LEU A 155 6.74 9.30 14.75
CA LEU A 155 6.60 10.16 13.57
C LEU A 155 5.28 9.87 12.86
N GLU A 156 4.70 10.85 12.16
CA GLU A 156 3.51 10.65 11.32
C GLU A 156 3.83 9.86 10.04
N THR A 157 5.08 9.91 9.57
CA THR A 157 5.57 9.08 8.47
C THR A 157 7.01 8.62 8.72
N PRO A 158 7.30 7.30 8.63
CA PRO A 158 8.64 6.74 8.74
C PRO A 158 9.39 6.72 7.38
N VAL A 159 8.94 7.47 6.38
CA VAL A 159 9.37 7.34 4.98
C VAL A 159 10.88 7.40 4.76
N PHE A 160 11.60 8.29 5.45
CA PHE A 160 13.05 8.35 5.33
C PHE A 160 13.75 7.12 5.90
N GLN A 161 13.24 6.59 7.01
CA GLN A 161 13.79 5.38 7.64
C GLN A 161 13.51 4.15 6.76
N GLU A 162 12.32 4.06 6.18
CA GLU A 162 11.95 3.01 5.25
C GLU A 162 12.84 3.05 3.99
N LEU A 163 12.98 4.22 3.38
CA LEU A 163 13.82 4.39 2.19
C LEU A 163 15.29 4.13 2.48
N GLU A 164 15.84 4.62 3.59
CA GLU A 164 17.22 4.35 3.99
C GLU A 164 17.46 2.84 4.13
N ALA A 165 16.56 2.12 4.78
CA ALA A 165 16.66 0.67 4.90
C ALA A 165 16.65 -0.02 3.53
N ILE A 166 15.71 0.36 2.63
CA ILE A 166 15.60 -0.22 1.29
C ILE A 166 16.84 0.11 0.43
N PHE A 167 17.34 1.34 0.49
CA PHE A 167 18.50 1.76 -0.31
C PHE A 167 19.80 1.11 0.15
N ASN A 168 19.93 0.78 1.44
CA ASN A 168 21.08 0.07 1.99
C ASN A 168 21.06 -1.44 1.66
N HIS A 169 19.92 -1.97 1.17
CA HIS A 169 19.82 -3.38 0.79
C HIS A 169 20.79 -3.69 -0.39
N PRO A 170 21.46 -4.88 -0.42
CA PRO A 170 22.38 -5.25 -1.51
C PRO A 170 21.69 -5.39 -2.86
N ILE A 171 20.44 -5.86 -2.91
CA ILE A 171 19.63 -5.90 -4.14
C ILE A 171 19.19 -4.48 -4.47
N LYS A 172 19.51 -4.01 -5.68
CA LYS A 172 19.21 -2.63 -6.10
C LYS A 172 17.97 -2.52 -6.99
N ASP A 173 17.48 -3.62 -7.53
CA ASP A 173 16.35 -3.69 -8.48
C ASP A 173 14.97 -3.63 -7.78
N HIS A 174 14.92 -3.11 -6.56
CA HIS A 174 13.65 -2.86 -5.91
C HIS A 174 12.91 -1.72 -6.60
N VAL A 175 11.59 -1.84 -6.64
CA VAL A 175 10.68 -0.77 -7.07
C VAL A 175 9.91 -0.29 -5.86
N ILE A 176 9.80 1.02 -5.66
CA ILE A 176 9.16 1.63 -4.51
C ILE A 176 8.04 2.54 -5.00
N LEU A 177 6.84 2.30 -4.54
CA LEU A 177 5.69 3.18 -4.70
C LEU A 177 5.27 3.67 -3.31
N ILE A 178 5.15 4.99 -3.15
CA ILE A 178 4.72 5.62 -1.90
C ILE A 178 3.35 6.24 -2.14
N ASP A 179 2.38 5.96 -1.27
CA ASP A 179 1.02 6.50 -1.40
C ASP A 179 0.93 7.97 -0.95
N ASP A 180 -0.19 8.58 -1.29
CA ASP A 180 -0.61 9.90 -0.80
C ASP A 180 0.42 11.01 -1.07
N ALA A 181 0.95 11.08 -2.31
CA ALA A 181 1.93 12.10 -2.72
C ALA A 181 1.49 13.53 -2.39
N ARG A 182 0.19 13.80 -2.34
CA ARG A 182 -0.41 15.09 -1.91
C ARG A 182 -0.06 15.50 -0.48
N MET A 183 0.34 14.54 0.39
CA MET A 183 0.71 14.82 1.78
C MET A 183 2.13 15.37 1.90
N PHE A 184 2.96 15.24 0.87
CA PHE A 184 4.38 15.62 0.88
C PHE A 184 4.56 17.13 0.64
N VAL A 185 4.09 17.92 1.60
CA VAL A 185 4.07 19.40 1.56
C VAL A 185 4.95 20.07 2.62
N GLY A 186 5.73 19.31 3.39
CA GLY A 186 6.58 19.82 4.46
C GLY A 186 5.83 20.09 5.77
N ALA A 187 4.75 19.36 6.03
CA ALA A 187 3.93 19.48 7.24
C ALA A 187 3.63 18.10 7.83
N ASN A 188 3.37 18.04 9.15
CA ASN A 188 3.00 16.81 9.87
C ASN A 188 4.03 15.67 9.65
N ASP A 189 5.30 15.98 9.85
CA ASP A 189 6.46 15.10 9.63
C ASP A 189 6.68 14.62 8.17
N TYR A 190 5.79 14.98 7.24
CA TYR A 190 6.02 14.70 5.82
C TYR A 190 7.04 15.68 5.26
N PRO A 191 8.08 15.20 4.55
CA PRO A 191 8.96 16.08 3.81
C PRO A 191 8.22 16.74 2.64
N THR A 192 8.80 17.78 2.06
CA THR A 192 8.36 18.22 0.73
C THR A 192 8.76 17.20 -0.34
N LEU A 193 8.05 17.18 -1.48
CA LEU A 193 8.42 16.34 -2.63
C LEU A 193 9.86 16.62 -3.09
N ASP A 194 10.32 17.87 -3.02
CA ASP A 194 11.67 18.23 -3.43
C ASP A 194 12.70 17.69 -2.43
N ALA A 195 12.47 17.83 -1.13
CA ALA A 195 13.35 17.26 -0.11
C ALA A 195 13.46 15.74 -0.23
N LEU A 196 12.34 15.06 -0.50
CA LEU A 196 12.33 13.61 -0.73
C LEU A 196 13.09 13.23 -2.02
N ARG A 197 12.90 14.00 -3.09
CA ARG A 197 13.61 13.79 -4.36
C ARG A 197 15.12 13.97 -4.19
N ASP A 198 15.54 14.98 -3.47
CA ASP A 198 16.97 15.24 -3.21
C ASP A 198 17.57 14.12 -2.35
N PHE A 199 16.83 13.63 -1.35
CA PHE A 199 17.23 12.46 -0.58
C PHE A 199 17.43 11.24 -1.48
N VAL A 200 16.45 10.92 -2.33
CA VAL A 200 16.54 9.79 -3.27
C VAL A 200 17.76 9.95 -4.18
N ARG A 201 17.95 11.12 -4.79
CA ARG A 201 19.10 11.40 -5.68
C ARG A 201 20.44 11.25 -4.98
N SER A 202 20.54 11.65 -3.72
CA SER A 202 21.78 11.52 -2.95
C SER A 202 22.18 10.06 -2.68
N ARG A 203 21.21 9.14 -2.59
CA ARG A 203 21.41 7.72 -2.29
C ARG A 203 21.38 6.84 -3.55
N ARG A 204 20.57 7.21 -4.52
CA ARG A 204 20.30 6.45 -5.75
C ARG A 204 20.25 7.42 -6.94
N PRO A 205 21.40 7.95 -7.40
CA PRO A 205 21.46 8.97 -8.45
C PRO A 205 20.91 8.49 -9.80
N GLN A 206 20.86 7.18 -10.05
CA GLN A 206 20.30 6.59 -11.27
C GLN A 206 18.79 6.31 -11.18
N ALA A 207 18.21 6.42 -9.98
CA ALA A 207 16.79 6.14 -9.81
C ALA A 207 15.93 7.24 -10.43
N ARG A 208 14.89 6.83 -11.15
CA ARG A 208 13.80 7.71 -11.55
C ARG A 208 12.95 8.04 -10.35
N PHE A 209 12.50 9.29 -10.29
CA PHE A 209 11.55 9.78 -9.30
C PHE A 209 10.39 10.45 -10.03
N GLU A 210 9.24 9.82 -10.02
CA GLU A 210 8.02 10.28 -10.70
C GLU A 210 6.88 10.44 -9.71
N VAL A 211 5.98 11.37 -9.99
CA VAL A 211 4.73 11.54 -9.23
C VAL A 211 3.57 11.44 -10.22
N ALA A 212 2.73 10.43 -10.05
CA ALA A 212 1.54 10.26 -10.86
C ALA A 212 0.45 9.51 -10.07
N ASP A 213 -0.82 9.87 -10.32
CA ASP A 213 -1.99 9.29 -9.66
C ASP A 213 -1.84 9.28 -8.12
N ASP A 214 -1.35 10.40 -7.55
CA ASP A 214 -1.14 10.58 -6.11
C ASP A 214 -0.14 9.59 -5.49
N SER A 215 0.73 8.99 -6.31
CA SER A 215 1.78 8.06 -5.88
C SER A 215 3.15 8.54 -6.32
N ILE A 216 4.13 8.47 -5.42
CA ILE A 216 5.54 8.69 -5.73
C ILE A 216 6.13 7.35 -6.15
N ARG A 217 6.85 7.31 -7.27
CA ARG A 217 7.40 6.11 -7.91
C ARG A 217 8.91 6.24 -8.00
N ILE A 218 9.63 5.30 -7.38
CA ILE A 218 11.09 5.30 -7.34
C ILE A 218 11.57 3.94 -7.87
N TYR A 219 12.35 3.96 -8.96
CA TYR A 219 12.82 2.75 -9.62
C TYR A 219 14.02 3.04 -10.52
N GLU A 220 14.78 2.04 -10.87
CA GLU A 220 15.81 2.10 -11.91
C GLU A 220 15.34 1.30 -13.12
N GLU A 221 15.56 1.84 -14.35
CA GLU A 221 15.29 1.09 -15.57
C GLU A 221 16.28 -0.06 -15.69
N LYS A 222 15.78 -1.22 -16.10
CA LYS A 222 16.70 -2.30 -16.48
C LYS A 222 17.41 -1.91 -17.76
N ALA A 223 18.74 -2.03 -17.73
CA ALA A 223 19.57 -1.84 -18.91
C ALA A 223 19.24 -2.84 -20.04
#